data_f0dbfe5b42bd5195d166e5b9721c2143
#
_entry.id   f0dbfe5b42bd5195d166e5b9721c2143
#
_cell.length_a   1.000
_cell.length_b   1.000
_cell.length_c   1.000
_cell.angle_alpha   90.00
_cell.angle_beta   90.00
_cell.angle_gamma   90.00
#
_symmetry.space_group_name_H-M   'P 1'
#
loop_
_entity.id
_entity.type
_entity.pdbx_description
1 polymer ?
#
loop_
_entity_poly.entity_id
_entity_poly.type
_entity_poly.pdbx_seq_one_letter_code
_entity_poly.pdbx_strand_id
1 'polypeptide(L)'
;MTGKPSVQDKKLLDPTTNTITISTHRTAKFFIYISKIFLKKFDTVELSSLGNASEVAVQVAENLNRFGLAEIKKIHTEEIEIEGRGGRQAKAIRFVVTIQRSKDFNKLVGDSLK
;
A
#
# COMPACT_ATOMS: atom_id res chain seq x y z
N MET A 1 20.89 2.46 -2.02
CA MET A 1 21.12 1.17 -2.59
C MET A 1 20.71 1.09 -4.03
N THR A 2 21.59 0.64 -4.77
CA THR A 2 21.29 0.37 -6.15
C THR A 2 21.13 -1.13 -6.31
N GLY A 3 20.71 -1.54 -7.43
CA GLY A 3 20.59 -2.93 -7.71
C GLY A 3 19.16 -3.38 -7.78
N LYS A 4 18.98 -4.67 -7.81
CA LYS A 4 17.67 -5.25 -8.04
C LYS A 4 16.83 -5.19 -6.78
N PRO A 5 15.51 -4.98 -6.92
CA PRO A 5 14.62 -5.07 -5.77
C PRO A 5 14.73 -6.43 -5.09
N SER A 6 14.51 -6.46 -3.79
CA SER A 6 14.44 -7.70 -3.07
C SER A 6 13.19 -8.48 -3.52
N VAL A 7 13.10 -9.74 -3.09
CA VAL A 7 11.92 -10.54 -3.39
C VAL A 7 10.66 -9.87 -2.85
N GLN A 8 10.75 -9.25 -1.67
CA GLN A 8 9.63 -8.51 -1.10
C GLN A 8 9.23 -7.32 -1.96
N ASP A 9 10.23 -6.58 -2.47
CA ASP A 9 9.94 -5.43 -3.31
C ASP A 9 9.27 -5.85 -4.61
N LYS A 10 9.66 -6.97 -5.18
CA LYS A 10 9.01 -7.49 -6.38
C LYS A 10 7.55 -7.80 -6.13
N LYS A 11 7.25 -8.35 -4.95
CA LYS A 11 5.88 -8.65 -4.55
C LYS A 11 5.06 -7.37 -4.43
N LEU A 12 5.66 -6.34 -3.85
CA LEU A 12 5.00 -5.05 -3.68
C LEU A 12 4.68 -4.39 -5.02
N LEU A 13 5.47 -4.67 -6.03
CA LEU A 13 5.35 -4.05 -7.34
C LEU A 13 4.62 -4.91 -8.35
N ASP A 14 3.98 -5.99 -7.91
CA ASP A 14 3.28 -6.91 -8.80
C ASP A 14 2.13 -6.17 -9.51
N PRO A 15 2.23 -6.00 -10.85
CA PRO A 15 1.21 -5.25 -11.58
C PRO A 15 -0.06 -6.03 -11.86
N THR A 16 -0.12 -7.30 -11.46
CA THR A 16 -1.29 -8.14 -11.70
C THR A 16 -2.36 -7.99 -10.63
N THR A 17 -2.02 -7.33 -9.52
CA THR A 17 -2.99 -7.11 -8.45
C THR A 17 -3.05 -5.63 -8.11
N ASN A 18 -4.17 -5.21 -7.53
CA ASN A 18 -4.32 -3.85 -7.06
C ASN A 18 -4.05 -3.73 -5.56
N THR A 19 -3.40 -4.73 -4.97
CA THR A 19 -3.08 -4.74 -3.54
C THR A 19 -1.61 -4.44 -3.33
N ILE A 20 -1.34 -3.46 -2.46
CA ILE A 20 0.01 -3.12 -2.04
C ILE A 20 0.20 -3.61 -0.62
N THR A 21 1.20 -4.45 -0.40
CA THR A 21 1.52 -4.92 0.94
C THR A 21 2.47 -3.93 1.59
N ILE A 22 2.00 -3.29 2.65
CA ILE A 22 2.76 -2.27 3.36
C ILE A 22 3.49 -2.92 4.53
N SER A 23 4.75 -2.59 4.67
CA SER A 23 5.60 -3.14 5.72
C SER A 23 6.35 -2.00 6.42
N THR A 24 7.02 -2.35 7.51
CA THR A 24 7.87 -1.39 8.22
C THR A 24 9.28 -1.34 7.65
N HIS A 25 9.57 -2.13 6.63
CA HIS A 25 10.89 -2.15 6.00
C HIS A 25 11.15 -0.95 5.11
N ARG A 26 10.11 -0.25 4.70
CA ARG A 26 10.22 0.93 3.87
C ARG A 26 9.44 2.08 4.50
N THR A 27 9.75 3.29 4.07
CA THR A 27 9.09 4.48 4.60
C THR A 27 7.72 4.69 3.98
N ALA A 28 6.91 5.51 4.64
CA ALA A 28 5.62 5.91 4.07
C ALA A 28 5.81 6.59 2.71
N LYS A 29 6.85 7.37 2.57
CA LYS A 29 7.17 8.06 1.32
C LYS A 29 7.35 7.07 0.16
N PHE A 30 8.02 5.96 0.41
CA PHE A 30 8.20 4.90 -0.57
C PHE A 30 6.83 4.36 -1.02
N PHE A 31 5.97 4.06 -0.07
CA PHE A 31 4.65 3.50 -0.39
C PHE A 31 3.72 4.51 -1.04
N ILE A 32 3.88 5.80 -0.72
CA ILE A 32 3.13 6.84 -1.42
C ILE A 32 3.50 6.84 -2.90
N TYR A 33 4.79 6.73 -3.19
CA TYR A 33 5.25 6.66 -4.58
C TYR A 33 4.68 5.43 -5.29
N ILE A 34 4.76 4.27 -4.66
CA ILE A 34 4.24 3.03 -5.22
C ILE A 34 2.73 3.14 -5.44
N SER A 35 2.03 3.75 -4.49
CA SER A 35 0.58 3.93 -4.62
C SER A 35 0.21 4.79 -5.81
N LYS A 36 1.00 5.82 -6.10
CA LYS A 36 0.76 6.65 -7.28
C LYS A 36 0.89 5.83 -8.56
N ILE A 37 1.87 4.94 -8.62
CA ILE A 37 2.06 4.07 -9.77
C ILE A 37 0.86 3.15 -9.94
N PHE A 38 0.39 2.56 -8.85
CA PHE A 38 -0.75 1.65 -8.89
C PHE A 38 -2.04 2.38 -9.25
N LEU A 39 -2.24 3.58 -8.70
CA LEU A 39 -3.44 4.37 -9.01
C LEU A 39 -3.47 4.83 -10.45
N LYS A 40 -2.34 4.84 -11.11
CA LYS A 40 -2.31 5.14 -12.54
C LYS A 40 -2.92 4.00 -13.35
N LYS A 41 -2.76 2.77 -12.88
CA LYS A 41 -3.27 1.58 -13.56
C LYS A 41 -4.66 1.16 -13.09
N PHE A 42 -4.95 1.34 -11.81
CA PHE A 42 -6.18 0.84 -11.20
C PHE A 42 -6.96 1.99 -10.60
N ASP A 43 -8.27 1.98 -10.80
CA ASP A 43 -9.14 2.97 -10.19
C ASP A 43 -9.17 2.84 -8.66
N THR A 44 -9.04 1.63 -8.18
CA THR A 44 -9.09 1.32 -6.75
C THR A 44 -7.87 0.51 -6.37
N VAL A 45 -7.26 0.85 -5.23
CA VAL A 45 -6.09 0.17 -4.71
C VAL A 45 -6.32 -0.16 -3.25
N GLU A 46 -5.87 -1.34 -2.83
CA GLU A 46 -5.94 -1.77 -1.44
C GLU A 46 -4.56 -1.71 -0.81
N LEU A 47 -4.48 -1.02 0.33
CA LEU A 47 -3.26 -0.95 1.13
C LEU A 47 -3.40 -1.94 2.27
N SER A 48 -2.67 -3.03 2.21
CA SER A 48 -2.77 -4.13 3.17
C SER A 48 -1.55 -4.13 4.09
N SER A 49 -1.78 -4.27 5.39
CA SER A 49 -0.70 -4.27 6.36
C SER A 49 -1.00 -5.20 7.52
N LEU A 50 0.04 -5.60 8.22
CA LEU A 50 -0.07 -6.44 9.41
C LEU A 50 0.56 -5.73 10.59
N GLY A 51 -0.11 -5.78 11.74
CA GLY A 51 0.45 -5.30 12.99
C GLY A 51 0.92 -3.85 12.92
N ASN A 52 2.17 -3.64 13.26
CA ASN A 52 2.75 -2.28 13.34
C ASN A 52 2.75 -1.55 12.00
N ALA A 53 2.70 -2.28 10.90
CA ALA A 53 2.70 -1.65 9.59
C ALA A 53 1.41 -0.89 9.31
N SER A 54 0.37 -1.09 10.11
CA SER A 54 -0.89 -0.37 9.94
C SER A 54 -0.71 1.14 10.07
N GLU A 55 0.21 1.60 10.90
CA GLU A 55 0.50 3.03 11.03
C GLU A 55 1.01 3.60 9.72
N VAL A 56 1.88 2.87 9.05
CA VAL A 56 2.41 3.29 7.75
C VAL A 56 1.28 3.33 6.72
N ALA A 57 0.41 2.33 6.72
CA ALA A 57 -0.72 2.29 5.80
C ALA A 57 -1.64 3.50 5.97
N VAL A 58 -1.92 3.87 7.21
CA VAL A 58 -2.75 5.04 7.50
C VAL A 58 -2.06 6.31 7.01
N GLN A 59 -0.76 6.46 7.26
CA GLN A 59 0.00 7.62 6.80
C GLN A 59 -0.04 7.74 5.28
N VAL A 60 0.14 6.63 4.59
CA VAL A 60 0.09 6.62 3.13
C VAL A 60 -1.29 7.07 2.63
N ALA A 61 -2.34 6.48 3.18
CA ALA A 61 -3.70 6.81 2.76
C ALA A 61 -4.04 8.27 3.06
N GLU A 62 -3.68 8.75 4.25
CA GLU A 62 -3.94 10.12 4.63
C GLU A 62 -3.22 11.13 3.75
N ASN A 63 -1.96 10.84 3.44
CA ASN A 63 -1.19 11.74 2.58
C ASN A 63 -1.77 11.79 1.17
N LEU A 64 -2.14 10.64 0.62
CA LEU A 64 -2.75 10.61 -0.71
C LEU A 64 -4.06 11.38 -0.74
N ASN A 65 -4.86 11.23 0.33
CA ASN A 65 -6.11 11.95 0.43
C ASN A 65 -5.88 13.46 0.59
N ARG A 66 -4.94 13.84 1.41
CA ARG A 66 -4.62 15.24 1.65
C ARG A 66 -4.13 15.95 0.39
N PHE A 67 -3.34 15.24 -0.42
CA PHE A 67 -2.84 15.80 -1.67
C PHE A 67 -3.89 15.78 -2.79
N GLY A 68 -5.08 15.24 -2.51
CA GLY A 68 -6.14 15.19 -3.51
C GLY A 68 -5.96 14.10 -4.54
N LEU A 69 -5.09 13.14 -4.29
CA LEU A 69 -4.78 12.10 -5.27
C LEU A 69 -5.70 10.88 -5.16
N ALA A 70 -6.24 10.64 -3.98
CA ALA A 70 -7.12 9.50 -3.74
C ALA A 70 -8.12 9.80 -2.65
N GLU A 71 -9.20 9.04 -2.65
CA GLU A 71 -10.21 9.10 -1.59
C GLU A 71 -10.20 7.78 -0.84
N ILE A 72 -10.30 7.85 0.48
CA ILE A 72 -10.42 6.65 1.31
C ILE A 72 -11.87 6.18 1.27
N LYS A 73 -12.09 4.99 0.72
CA LYS A 73 -13.44 4.46 0.55
C LYS A 73 -13.84 3.49 1.63
N LYS A 74 -12.91 2.71 2.14
CA LYS A 74 -13.23 1.67 3.10
C LYS A 74 -12.00 1.36 3.93
N ILE A 75 -12.21 1.08 5.20
CA ILE A 75 -11.18 0.58 6.08
C ILE A 75 -11.77 -0.64 6.77
N HIS A 76 -11.06 -1.76 6.73
CA HIS A 76 -11.51 -2.93 7.46
C HIS A 76 -10.33 -3.70 8.04
N THR A 77 -10.62 -4.54 9.01
CA THR A 77 -9.62 -5.41 9.61
C THR A 77 -10.12 -6.84 9.52
N GLU A 78 -9.17 -7.77 9.47
CA GLU A 78 -9.50 -9.19 9.52
C GLU A 78 -8.44 -9.90 10.33
N GLU A 79 -8.88 -10.91 11.06
CA GLU A 79 -7.96 -11.75 11.81
C GLU A 79 -7.47 -12.86 10.89
N ILE A 80 -6.17 -13.02 10.79
CA ILE A 80 -5.57 -14.06 9.97
C ILE A 80 -4.61 -14.87 10.81
N GLU A 81 -4.32 -16.08 10.35
CA GLU A 81 -3.32 -16.91 10.98
C GLU A 81 -2.03 -16.80 10.17
N ILE A 82 -0.93 -16.61 10.87
CA ILE A 82 0.38 -16.55 10.25
C ILE A 82 1.27 -17.58 10.94
N GLU A 83 2.31 -17.99 10.23
CA GLU A 83 3.29 -18.90 10.77
C GLU A 83 4.35 -18.09 11.50
N GLY A 84 4.49 -18.33 12.80
CA GLY A 84 5.48 -17.66 13.63
C GLY A 84 6.76 -18.46 13.71
N ARG A 85 7.66 -18.02 14.59
CA ARG A 85 8.93 -18.69 14.82
C ARG A 85 8.71 -20.11 15.29
N GLY A 86 9.54 -21.01 14.79
CA GLY A 86 9.49 -22.40 15.21
C GLY A 86 8.28 -23.14 14.72
N GLY A 87 7.66 -22.66 13.65
CA GLY A 87 6.49 -23.31 13.08
C GLY A 87 5.22 -23.14 13.87
N ARG A 88 5.23 -22.26 14.86
CA ARG A 88 4.03 -21.98 15.66
C ARG A 88 3.05 -21.15 14.87
N GLN A 89 1.77 -21.48 15.00
CA GLN A 89 0.70 -20.67 14.45
C GLN A 89 0.46 -19.49 15.36
N ALA A 90 0.34 -18.31 14.77
CA ALA A 90 0.03 -17.09 15.50
C ALA A 90 -1.07 -16.35 14.78
N LYS A 91 -1.85 -15.57 15.53
CA LYS A 91 -2.89 -14.75 14.94
C LYS A 91 -2.37 -13.34 14.77
N ALA A 92 -2.76 -12.72 13.67
CA ALA A 92 -2.40 -11.34 13.40
C ALA A 92 -3.62 -10.61 12.85
N ILE A 93 -3.62 -9.31 13.03
CA ILE A 93 -4.69 -8.47 12.47
C ILE A 93 -4.18 -7.87 11.18
N ARG A 94 -4.88 -8.16 10.12
CA ARG A 94 -4.63 -7.55 8.81
C ARG A 94 -5.51 -6.30 8.71
N PHE A 95 -4.89 -5.19 8.39
CA PHE A 95 -5.55 -3.91 8.26
C PHE A 95 -5.53 -3.52 6.79
N VAL A 96 -6.71 -3.26 6.21
CA VAL A 96 -6.82 -2.97 4.78
C VAL A 96 -7.53 -1.63 4.60
N VAL A 97 -6.88 -0.74 3.86
CA VAL A 97 -7.46 0.55 3.48
C VAL A 97 -7.68 0.52 1.98
N THR A 98 -8.94 0.70 1.57
CA THR A 98 -9.28 0.77 0.16
C THR A 98 -9.32 2.23 -0.24
N ILE A 99 -8.49 2.60 -1.21
CA ILE A 99 -8.45 3.96 -1.74
C ILE A 99 -8.86 3.95 -3.19
N GLN A 100 -9.48 5.03 -3.61
CA GLN A 100 -9.92 5.21 -5.00
C GLN A 100 -9.23 6.41 -5.60
N ARG A 101 -8.80 6.28 -6.85
CA ARG A 101 -8.19 7.37 -7.59
C ARG A 101 -9.14 8.55 -7.65
N SER A 102 -8.64 9.75 -7.35
CA SER A 102 -9.45 10.95 -7.43
C SER A 102 -9.63 11.38 -8.87
N LYS A 103 -10.62 12.25 -9.08
CA LYS A 103 -10.87 12.81 -10.41
C LYS A 103 -9.69 13.62 -10.92
N ASP A 104 -8.97 14.24 -10.02
CA ASP A 104 -7.86 15.15 -10.37
C ASP A 104 -6.51 14.45 -10.37
N PHE A 105 -6.49 13.13 -10.18
CA PHE A 105 -5.24 12.38 -10.07
C PHE A 105 -4.29 12.67 -11.23
N ASN A 106 -4.76 12.50 -12.46
CA ASN A 106 -3.91 12.67 -13.63
C ASN A 106 -3.39 14.10 -13.76
N LYS A 107 -4.23 15.06 -13.39
CA LYS A 107 -3.85 16.47 -13.43
C LYS A 107 -2.77 16.78 -12.38
N LEU A 108 -2.93 16.23 -11.17
CA LEU A 108 -2.05 16.53 -10.05
C LEU A 108 -0.71 15.83 -10.17
N VAL A 109 -0.67 14.58 -10.65
CA VAL A 109 0.60 13.89 -10.81
C VAL A 109 1.30 14.33 -12.10
N GLY A 110 0.54 14.74 -13.10
CA GLY A 110 1.10 15.22 -14.35
C GLY A 110 2.12 14.25 -14.93
N ASP A 111 3.28 14.77 -15.27
CA ASP A 111 4.34 13.99 -15.89
C ASP A 111 5.26 13.34 -14.88
N SER A 112 5.01 13.51 -13.60
CA SER A 112 5.93 13.04 -12.56
C SER A 112 6.07 11.52 -12.53
N LEU A 113 5.14 10.80 -13.15
CA LEU A 113 5.17 9.34 -13.18
C LEU A 113 5.39 8.76 -14.58
N LYS A 114 5.95 9.54 -15.45
CA LYS A 114 6.29 9.04 -16.78
C LYS A 114 7.40 8.02 -16.74
#